data_c4ec199ce8254d324868b15992666cb3
#
_entry.id   c4ec199ce8254d324868b15992666cb3
#
_cell.length_a   1.000
_cell.length_b   1.000
_cell.length_c   1.000
_cell.angle_alpha   90.00
_cell.angle_beta   90.00
_cell.angle_gamma   90.00
#
_symmetry.space_group_name_H-M   'P 1'
#
loop_
_entity.id
_entity.type
_entity.pdbx_description
1 polymer ?
#
loop_
_entity_poly.entity_id
_entity_poly.type
_entity_poly.pdbx_seq_one_letter_code
_entity_poly.pdbx_strand_id
1 'polypeptide(L)'
;DVLGSRGLGDVYKRQVYPPLSSDEIYMEKNKDCHFSTWVIYGSILICLVFFFFVIVYVYKKKKSKTTGVSMTISKVEYGEQEIAKPSNRKISAILLLGGFQVFDKQGNNITGEFTPTLKLLFLFLLLNSIKGGKGTTSQRLEETFWFDMSKTSAANNRRVNIRKLRLILETVGEVRIVNKNDYWYIDMGKDTLCDYHQVCQILNAFEFYNSSNKEMIVNFVELASLGVLLPNVSTEWVDEYKSEYSHNVIELLLSISVREEIGKDNKLLLKIADIILMHDCTDEDAIRIKCRALFLSGQKGLAKQCFDKYCADYNRLLNTSPEFTYDDVICES
;
A
#
# COMPACT_ATOMS: atom_id res chain seq x y z
N ASP A 1 -40.26 66.87 -30.96
CA ASP A 1 -39.36 67.85 -30.35
C ASP A 1 -38.04 67.18 -29.94
N VAL A 2 -37.05 67.29 -30.76
CA VAL A 2 -36.08 68.33 -31.01
C VAL A 2 -35.04 68.49 -29.89
N LEU A 3 -33.77 68.44 -30.36
CA LEU A 3 -32.52 68.87 -29.77
C LEU A 3 -31.71 67.71 -29.13
N GLY A 4 -30.62 67.26 -29.66
CA GLY A 4 -29.52 68.06 -30.25
C GLY A 4 -28.33 68.02 -29.36
N SER A 5 -27.46 67.03 -29.49
CA SER A 5 -26.15 67.04 -28.82
C SER A 5 -25.03 67.17 -29.87
N ARG A 6 -24.37 68.29 -29.77
CA ARG A 6 -23.15 68.61 -30.58
C ARG A 6 -22.00 67.80 -30.05
N GLY A 7 -21.38 67.03 -30.95
CA GLY A 7 -20.12 66.40 -30.72
C GLY A 7 -18.95 67.38 -30.74
N LEU A 8 -18.04 67.26 -29.81
CA LEU A 8 -16.71 67.86 -29.83
C LEU A 8 -15.82 67.07 -30.74
N GLY A 9 -15.40 67.70 -31.82
CA GLY A 9 -14.42 67.11 -32.75
C GLY A 9 -13.02 67.27 -32.20
N ASP A 10 -12.38 66.19 -31.96
CA ASP A 10 -10.95 66.15 -31.64
C ASP A 10 -10.12 66.34 -32.92
N VAL A 11 -9.34 67.40 -32.87
CA VAL A 11 -8.35 67.75 -33.89
C VAL A 11 -7.11 66.89 -33.73
N TYR A 12 -7.10 65.74 -34.36
CA TYR A 12 -5.83 64.96 -34.50
C TYR A 12 -5.01 65.57 -35.66
N LYS A 13 -3.93 66.20 -35.33
CA LYS A 13 -2.89 66.59 -36.29
C LYS A 13 -2.32 65.31 -36.93
N ARG A 14 -2.69 65.02 -38.18
CA ARG A 14 -1.99 64.04 -38.99
C ARG A 14 -0.61 64.55 -39.33
N GLN A 15 0.42 63.99 -38.72
CA GLN A 15 1.77 64.04 -39.23
C GLN A 15 1.84 63.18 -40.51
N VAL A 16 1.96 63.80 -41.67
CA VAL A 16 2.12 63.10 -42.94
C VAL A 16 3.62 62.85 -43.07
N TYR A 17 4.04 61.61 -42.88
CA TYR A 17 5.34 61.14 -43.33
C TYR A 17 5.21 60.65 -44.78
N PRO A 18 6.21 60.89 -45.66
CA PRO A 18 6.17 60.31 -46.98
C PRO A 18 6.17 58.77 -46.86
N PRO A 19 5.47 58.06 -47.75
CA PRO A 19 5.44 56.61 -47.71
C PRO A 19 6.85 56.09 -48.04
N LEU A 20 7.39 55.27 -47.17
CA LEU A 20 8.60 54.50 -47.43
C LEU A 20 8.36 53.60 -48.62
N SER A 21 9.36 53.52 -49.53
CA SER A 21 9.26 52.62 -50.65
C SER A 21 9.17 51.18 -50.23
N SER A 22 8.43 50.35 -50.99
CA SER A 22 8.25 48.94 -50.68
C SER A 22 9.55 48.14 -50.48
N ASP A 23 10.63 48.60 -51.11
CA ASP A 23 11.94 47.97 -51.06
C ASP A 23 12.69 48.22 -49.72
N GLU A 24 12.46 49.38 -49.08
CA GLU A 24 13.04 49.70 -47.77
C GLU A 24 12.36 48.88 -46.63
N ILE A 25 11.08 48.61 -46.77
CA ILE A 25 10.36 47.78 -45.79
C ILE A 25 10.81 46.31 -45.84
N TYR A 26 11.21 45.80 -47.02
CA TYR A 26 11.69 44.42 -47.18
C TYR A 26 13.13 44.24 -46.69
N MET A 27 13.96 45.26 -46.72
CA MET A 27 15.37 45.13 -46.30
C MET A 27 15.53 45.20 -44.75
N GLU A 28 14.66 45.89 -44.03
CA GLU A 28 14.73 45.99 -42.58
C GLU A 28 14.14 44.76 -41.89
N LYS A 29 13.22 44.05 -42.53
CA LYS A 29 12.55 42.86 -41.98
C LYS A 29 13.36 41.56 -42.08
N ASN A 30 14.46 41.56 -42.84
CA ASN A 30 15.23 40.34 -43.10
C ASN A 30 16.55 40.24 -42.33
N LYS A 31 16.97 41.24 -41.56
CA LYS A 31 18.24 41.18 -40.82
C LYS A 31 18.13 40.68 -39.39
N ASP A 32 16.96 40.80 -38.74
CA ASP A 32 16.83 40.45 -37.34
C ASP A 32 16.18 39.07 -37.09
N CYS A 33 15.61 38.45 -38.10
CA CYS A 33 14.87 37.18 -37.92
C CYS A 33 15.76 35.93 -37.89
N HIS A 34 16.97 35.96 -38.44
CA HIS A 34 17.81 34.75 -38.52
C HIS A 34 18.61 34.47 -37.22
N PHE A 35 19.02 35.52 -36.51
CA PHE A 35 19.77 35.35 -35.26
C PHE A 35 18.85 34.95 -34.10
N SER A 36 17.63 35.50 -34.06
CA SER A 36 16.65 35.21 -33.02
C SER A 36 16.11 33.78 -33.10
N THR A 37 15.87 33.26 -34.33
CA THR A 37 15.34 31.88 -34.49
C THR A 37 16.36 30.81 -34.10
N TRP A 38 17.65 31.00 -34.39
CA TRP A 38 18.70 30.06 -33.96
C TRP A 38 18.87 30.03 -32.45
N VAL A 39 18.71 31.15 -31.76
CA VAL A 39 18.75 31.22 -30.29
C VAL A 39 17.55 30.53 -29.70
N ILE A 40 16.36 30.66 -30.29
CA ILE A 40 15.13 29.96 -29.84
C ILE A 40 15.27 28.44 -30.02
N TYR A 41 15.74 27.97 -31.18
CA TYR A 41 15.95 26.53 -31.37
C TYR A 41 17.06 25.96 -30.48
N GLY A 42 18.12 26.72 -30.26
CA GLY A 42 19.17 26.33 -29.30
C GLY A 42 18.68 26.22 -27.88
N SER A 43 17.84 27.15 -27.42
CA SER A 43 17.25 27.07 -26.05
C SER A 43 16.27 25.91 -25.90
N ILE A 44 15.45 25.63 -26.93
CA ILE A 44 14.53 24.46 -26.91
C ILE A 44 15.33 23.16 -26.85
N LEU A 45 16.42 23.05 -27.65
CA LEU A 45 17.27 21.86 -27.65
C LEU A 45 17.90 21.63 -26.25
N ILE A 46 18.42 22.69 -25.63
CA ILE A 46 18.99 22.62 -24.26
C ILE A 46 17.92 22.18 -23.23
N CYS A 47 16.70 22.72 -23.32
CA CYS A 47 15.60 22.34 -22.45
C CYS A 47 15.22 20.86 -22.66
N LEU A 48 15.17 20.36 -23.89
CA LEU A 48 14.88 18.96 -24.18
C LEU A 48 15.97 18.02 -23.64
N VAL A 49 17.25 18.39 -23.79
CA VAL A 49 18.37 17.62 -23.25
C VAL A 49 18.31 17.62 -21.72
N PHE A 50 18.04 18.78 -21.09
CA PHE A 50 17.88 18.85 -19.63
C PHE A 50 16.71 17.99 -19.15
N PHE A 51 15.58 18.04 -19.84
CA PHE A 51 14.40 17.22 -19.50
C PHE A 51 14.68 15.73 -19.68
N PHE A 52 15.43 15.35 -20.70
CA PHE A 52 15.91 13.98 -20.88
C PHE A 52 16.81 13.53 -19.72
N PHE A 53 17.76 14.37 -19.29
CA PHE A 53 18.61 14.05 -18.13
C PHE A 53 17.82 13.95 -16.83
N VAL A 54 16.81 14.81 -16.61
CA VAL A 54 15.90 14.73 -15.46
C VAL A 54 15.10 13.44 -15.49
N ILE A 55 14.56 13.05 -16.65
CA ILE A 55 13.85 11.78 -16.80
C ILE A 55 14.77 10.59 -16.52
N VAL A 56 15.98 10.57 -17.08
CA VAL A 56 16.98 9.52 -16.83
C VAL A 56 17.39 9.49 -15.36
N TYR A 57 17.56 10.66 -14.72
CA TYR A 57 17.88 10.77 -13.30
C TYR A 57 16.74 10.24 -12.42
N VAL A 58 15.49 10.61 -12.72
CA VAL A 58 14.29 10.11 -12.01
C VAL A 58 14.13 8.60 -12.25
N TYR A 59 14.38 8.11 -13.48
CA TYR A 59 14.35 6.68 -13.78
C TYR A 59 15.47 5.91 -13.06
N LYS A 60 16.70 6.43 -13.01
CA LYS A 60 17.79 5.85 -12.22
C LYS A 60 17.49 5.89 -10.73
N LYS A 61 16.94 6.99 -10.20
CA LYS A 61 16.56 7.14 -8.80
C LYS A 61 15.38 6.22 -8.42
N LYS A 62 14.44 6.00 -9.36
CA LYS A 62 13.35 5.03 -9.18
C LYS A 62 13.86 3.59 -9.23
N LYS A 63 14.82 3.29 -10.12
CA LYS A 63 15.47 1.97 -10.21
C LYS A 63 16.42 1.69 -9.04
N SER A 64 16.99 2.73 -8.42
CA SER A 64 17.82 2.62 -7.21
C SER A 64 17.00 2.46 -5.92
N LYS A 65 15.68 2.77 -5.94
CA LYS A 65 14.76 2.52 -4.81
C LYS A 65 14.03 1.18 -4.91
N THR A 66 14.23 0.43 -5.99
CA THR A 66 13.72 -0.94 -6.16
C THR A 66 14.85 -1.98 -5.98
N THR A 67 15.98 -1.55 -5.41
CA THR A 67 16.97 -2.50 -4.90
C THR A 67 16.40 -3.01 -3.60
N GLY A 68 16.16 -4.31 -3.57
CA GLY A 68 15.53 -5.04 -2.51
C GLY A 68 15.90 -4.54 -1.12
N VAL A 69 14.91 -4.45 -0.27
CA VAL A 69 15.11 -4.63 1.15
C VAL A 69 15.68 -6.04 1.30
N SER A 70 17.00 -6.15 1.14
CA SER A 70 17.76 -7.22 1.73
C SER A 70 17.56 -7.02 3.21
N MET A 71 16.73 -7.86 3.82
CA MET A 71 16.63 -8.00 5.25
C MET A 71 18.02 -8.42 5.77
N THR A 72 18.84 -7.41 6.05
CA THR A 72 20.02 -7.60 6.88
C THR A 72 19.52 -7.66 8.31
N ILE A 73 19.16 -8.86 8.74
CA ILE A 73 19.00 -9.17 10.15
C ILE A 73 20.36 -8.89 10.77
N SER A 74 20.45 -7.81 11.54
CA SER A 74 21.59 -7.56 12.42
C SER A 74 21.68 -8.73 13.40
N LYS A 75 22.71 -9.54 13.21
CA LYS A 75 23.12 -10.63 14.11
C LYS A 75 23.37 -10.03 15.50
N VAL A 76 22.46 -10.26 16.42
CA VAL A 76 22.79 -10.26 17.83
C VAL A 76 23.22 -11.68 18.15
N GLU A 77 24.50 -11.83 18.48
CA GLU A 77 25.09 -13.10 18.94
C GLU A 77 24.39 -13.55 20.23
N TYR A 78 23.62 -14.59 20.15
CA TYR A 78 23.32 -15.50 21.24
C TYR A 78 23.69 -16.91 20.83
N GLY A 79 24.38 -17.62 21.73
CA GLY A 79 25.03 -18.87 21.69
C GLY A 79 24.49 -19.91 20.69
N GLU A 80 25.46 -20.62 20.11
CA GLU A 80 25.31 -21.71 19.16
C GLU A 80 24.35 -22.80 19.66
N GLN A 81 23.17 -22.83 19.06
CA GLN A 81 22.49 -24.08 18.76
C GLN A 81 22.26 -24.08 17.26
N GLU A 82 22.72 -25.09 16.58
CA GLU A 82 22.58 -25.32 15.14
C GLU A 82 21.08 -25.30 14.77
N ILE A 83 20.56 -24.13 14.48
CA ILE A 83 19.32 -24.01 13.73
C ILE A 83 19.70 -24.24 12.28
N ALA A 84 19.17 -25.31 11.71
CA ALA A 84 19.36 -25.73 10.34
C ALA A 84 19.31 -24.49 9.42
N LYS A 85 20.40 -24.27 8.65
CA LYS A 85 20.45 -23.27 7.58
C LYS A 85 19.17 -23.36 6.77
N PRO A 86 18.45 -22.24 6.53
CA PRO A 86 17.35 -22.27 5.59
C PRO A 86 17.91 -22.78 4.26
N SER A 87 17.47 -23.97 3.87
CA SER A 87 17.77 -24.53 2.57
C SER A 87 17.37 -23.47 1.56
N ASN A 88 18.19 -23.25 0.55
CA ASN A 88 18.03 -22.28 -0.54
C ASN A 88 16.86 -22.72 -1.47
N ARG A 89 15.72 -23.13 -0.91
CA ARG A 89 14.49 -23.39 -1.62
C ARG A 89 13.86 -22.06 -1.95
N LYS A 90 13.87 -21.72 -3.21
CA LYS A 90 13.06 -20.65 -3.76
C LYS A 90 11.61 -21.05 -3.55
N ILE A 91 10.92 -20.33 -2.68
CA ILE A 91 9.56 -20.64 -2.26
C ILE A 91 8.64 -19.68 -2.97
N SER A 92 7.61 -20.18 -3.62
CA SER A 92 6.54 -19.33 -4.16
C SER A 92 5.78 -18.67 -3.01
N ALA A 93 5.45 -17.39 -3.18
CA ALA A 93 4.80 -16.64 -2.13
C ALA A 93 3.71 -15.70 -2.67
N ILE A 94 2.65 -15.59 -1.91
CA ILE A 94 1.55 -14.63 -2.10
C ILE A 94 1.50 -13.79 -0.84
N LEU A 95 1.90 -12.52 -0.94
CA LEU A 95 1.92 -11.59 0.17
C LEU A 95 0.77 -10.61 0.03
N LEU A 96 -0.05 -10.49 1.07
CA LEU A 96 -1.20 -9.61 1.16
C LEU A 96 -1.04 -8.57 2.27
N LEU A 97 -0.18 -8.84 3.26
CA LEU A 97 0.09 -7.93 4.38
C LEU A 97 1.10 -6.87 3.95
N GLY A 98 0.77 -5.59 4.22
CA GLY A 98 1.57 -4.46 3.75
C GLY A 98 1.47 -4.17 2.24
N GLY A 99 0.78 -5.03 1.46
CA GLY A 99 0.55 -4.85 0.02
C GLY A 99 0.49 -6.13 -0.77
N PHE A 100 -0.07 -6.06 -1.97
CA PHE A 100 -0.17 -7.22 -2.85
C PHE A 100 1.13 -7.50 -3.57
N GLN A 101 1.74 -8.67 -3.33
CA GLN A 101 2.91 -9.16 -4.06
C GLN A 101 2.78 -10.65 -4.31
N VAL A 102 3.26 -11.10 -5.48
CA VAL A 102 3.28 -12.51 -5.87
C VAL A 102 4.66 -12.88 -6.41
N PHE A 103 5.18 -13.99 -5.91
CA PHE A 103 6.48 -14.52 -6.31
C PHE A 103 6.31 -15.91 -6.91
N ASP A 104 7.01 -16.14 -8.03
CA ASP A 104 7.00 -17.43 -8.72
C ASP A 104 7.85 -18.50 -7.99
N LYS A 105 7.86 -19.72 -8.52
CA LYS A 105 8.69 -20.84 -8.02
C LYS A 105 10.20 -20.54 -7.98
N GLN A 106 10.66 -19.58 -8.78
CA GLN A 106 12.05 -19.14 -8.85
C GLN A 106 12.34 -17.98 -7.88
N GLY A 107 11.31 -17.46 -7.20
CA GLY A 107 11.40 -16.29 -6.31
C GLY A 107 11.43 -14.96 -7.06
N ASN A 108 11.03 -14.92 -8.34
CA ASN A 108 10.91 -13.66 -9.07
C ASN A 108 9.56 -13.01 -8.74
N ASN A 109 9.56 -11.69 -8.61
CA ASN A 109 8.33 -10.92 -8.41
C ASN A 109 7.56 -10.80 -9.72
N ILE A 110 6.41 -11.44 -9.81
CA ILE A 110 5.50 -11.44 -10.96
C ILE A 110 4.24 -10.61 -10.73
N THR A 111 4.22 -9.77 -9.71
CA THR A 111 3.07 -8.90 -9.37
C THR A 111 2.61 -8.06 -10.56
N GLY A 112 3.55 -7.64 -11.42
CA GLY A 112 3.29 -6.84 -12.62
C GLY A 112 2.51 -7.57 -13.72
N GLU A 113 2.40 -8.90 -13.68
CA GLU A 113 1.61 -9.69 -14.63
C GLU A 113 0.09 -9.61 -14.34
N PHE A 114 -0.26 -9.19 -13.13
CA PHE A 114 -1.66 -9.02 -12.74
C PHE A 114 -2.19 -7.66 -13.19
N THR A 115 -2.98 -7.64 -14.26
CA THR A 115 -3.77 -6.44 -14.60
C THR A 115 -4.73 -6.10 -13.45
N PRO A 116 -5.24 -4.86 -13.34
CA PRO A 116 -6.15 -4.48 -12.25
C PRO A 116 -7.34 -5.45 -12.08
N THR A 117 -7.98 -5.85 -13.15
CA THR A 117 -9.11 -6.81 -13.12
C THR A 117 -8.67 -8.19 -12.65
N LEU A 118 -7.54 -8.70 -13.15
CA LEU A 118 -7.02 -10.01 -12.75
C LEU A 118 -6.57 -10.02 -11.29
N LYS A 119 -5.96 -8.92 -10.81
CA LYS A 119 -5.61 -8.75 -9.41
C LYS A 119 -6.84 -8.85 -8.52
N LEU A 120 -7.86 -8.04 -8.80
CA LEU A 120 -9.09 -8.03 -7.99
C LEU A 120 -9.81 -9.39 -8.05
N LEU A 121 -9.90 -10.02 -9.23
CA LEU A 121 -10.49 -11.34 -9.37
C LEU A 121 -9.74 -12.41 -8.57
N PHE A 122 -8.41 -12.38 -8.62
CA PHE A 122 -7.57 -13.29 -7.84
C PHE A 122 -7.79 -13.10 -6.34
N LEU A 123 -7.73 -11.84 -5.86
CA LEU A 123 -7.95 -11.50 -4.46
C LEU A 123 -9.34 -11.92 -3.98
N PHE A 124 -10.38 -11.69 -4.78
CA PHE A 124 -11.74 -12.10 -4.44
C PHE A 124 -11.84 -13.61 -4.26
N LEU A 125 -11.30 -14.39 -5.21
CA LEU A 125 -11.26 -15.84 -5.12
C LEU A 125 -10.46 -16.31 -3.91
N LEU A 126 -9.28 -15.75 -3.69
CA LEU A 126 -8.37 -16.15 -2.61
C LEU A 126 -8.96 -15.88 -1.23
N LEU A 127 -9.43 -14.65 -0.99
CA LEU A 127 -10.01 -14.27 0.30
C LEU A 127 -11.26 -15.08 0.64
N ASN A 128 -12.16 -15.29 -0.33
CA ASN A 128 -13.33 -16.16 -0.14
C ASN A 128 -12.95 -17.62 0.11
N SER A 129 -11.84 -18.10 -0.45
CA SER A 129 -11.35 -19.47 -0.21
C SER A 129 -10.79 -19.63 1.18
N ILE A 130 -10.07 -18.62 1.69
CA ILE A 130 -9.48 -18.64 3.04
C ILE A 130 -10.57 -18.50 4.12
N LYS A 131 -11.47 -17.52 3.98
CA LYS A 131 -12.51 -17.23 5.00
C LYS A 131 -13.49 -18.37 5.20
N GLY A 132 -13.97 -19.01 4.15
CA GLY A 132 -15.06 -19.97 4.24
C GLY A 132 -14.75 -21.38 3.74
N GLY A 133 -13.58 -21.63 3.17
CA GLY A 133 -13.19 -22.92 2.59
C GLY A 133 -14.03 -23.36 1.39
N LYS A 134 -15.15 -22.68 1.09
CA LYS A 134 -16.09 -23.03 0.02
C LYS A 134 -15.89 -22.23 -1.26
N GLY A 135 -15.20 -21.08 -1.16
CA GLY A 135 -15.05 -20.16 -2.28
C GLY A 135 -16.32 -19.36 -2.60
N THR A 136 -16.52 -19.01 -3.88
CA THR A 136 -17.61 -18.14 -4.33
C THR A 136 -18.32 -18.72 -5.56
N THR A 137 -19.60 -18.38 -5.76
CA THR A 137 -20.40 -18.87 -6.92
C THR A 137 -20.08 -18.10 -8.20
N SER A 138 -20.36 -18.72 -9.36
CA SER A 138 -20.29 -18.05 -10.66
C SER A 138 -21.15 -16.79 -10.72
N GLN A 139 -22.35 -16.85 -10.16
CA GLN A 139 -23.26 -15.71 -10.11
C GLN A 139 -22.67 -14.54 -9.32
N ARG A 140 -22.14 -14.78 -8.12
CA ARG A 140 -21.53 -13.73 -7.29
C ARG A 140 -20.31 -13.09 -7.96
N LEU A 141 -19.50 -13.90 -8.69
CA LEU A 141 -18.40 -13.37 -9.50
C LEU A 141 -18.90 -12.42 -10.59
N GLU A 142 -19.95 -12.83 -11.32
CA GLU A 142 -20.51 -12.04 -12.41
C GLU A 142 -21.14 -10.75 -11.88
N GLU A 143 -21.89 -10.80 -10.79
CA GLU A 143 -22.48 -9.65 -10.12
C GLU A 143 -21.42 -8.67 -9.55
N THR A 144 -20.30 -9.16 -9.05
CA THR A 144 -19.25 -8.33 -8.48
C THR A 144 -18.40 -7.62 -9.55
N PHE A 145 -18.08 -8.31 -10.66
CA PHE A 145 -17.10 -7.80 -11.62
C PHE A 145 -17.70 -7.34 -12.95
N TRP A 146 -18.91 -7.75 -13.29
CA TRP A 146 -19.56 -7.48 -14.59
C TRP A 146 -21.06 -7.23 -14.44
N PHE A 147 -21.44 -6.51 -13.37
CA PHE A 147 -22.86 -6.23 -13.03
C PHE A 147 -23.61 -5.44 -14.10
N ASP A 148 -22.88 -4.64 -14.90
CA ASP A 148 -23.40 -3.80 -15.98
C ASP A 148 -23.54 -4.52 -17.32
N MET A 149 -23.15 -5.81 -17.38
CA MET A 149 -23.16 -6.60 -18.61
C MET A 149 -24.34 -7.57 -18.68
N SER A 150 -24.70 -7.96 -19.91
CA SER A 150 -25.65 -9.06 -20.08
C SER A 150 -25.07 -10.36 -19.49
N LYS A 151 -25.93 -11.23 -18.97
CA LYS A 151 -25.54 -12.52 -18.36
C LYS A 151 -24.59 -13.34 -19.24
N THR A 152 -24.83 -13.36 -20.56
CA THR A 152 -23.98 -14.07 -21.52
C THR A 152 -22.59 -13.42 -21.63
N SER A 153 -22.53 -12.08 -21.67
CA SER A 153 -21.27 -11.33 -21.74
C SER A 153 -20.48 -11.45 -20.45
N ALA A 154 -21.14 -11.35 -19.29
CA ALA A 154 -20.52 -11.53 -17.98
C ALA A 154 -19.90 -12.93 -17.85
N ALA A 155 -20.64 -14.00 -18.20
CA ALA A 155 -20.13 -15.37 -18.18
C ALA A 155 -18.93 -15.56 -19.12
N ASN A 156 -18.93 -14.91 -20.30
CA ASN A 156 -17.81 -14.97 -21.23
C ASN A 156 -16.58 -14.25 -20.68
N ASN A 157 -16.75 -13.04 -20.12
CA ASN A 157 -15.68 -12.29 -19.46
C ASN A 157 -15.07 -13.08 -18.30
N ARG A 158 -15.90 -13.70 -17.45
CA ARG A 158 -15.45 -14.59 -16.38
C ARG A 158 -14.56 -15.71 -16.92
N ARG A 159 -14.99 -16.43 -17.97
CA ARG A 159 -14.21 -17.52 -18.59
C ARG A 159 -12.86 -17.04 -19.09
N VAL A 160 -12.83 -15.92 -19.79
CA VAL A 160 -11.60 -15.34 -20.35
C VAL A 160 -10.63 -14.93 -19.24
N ASN A 161 -11.11 -14.23 -18.21
CA ASN A 161 -10.25 -13.76 -17.12
C ASN A 161 -9.76 -14.90 -16.22
N ILE A 162 -10.60 -15.90 -15.93
CA ILE A 162 -10.17 -17.13 -15.22
C ILE A 162 -9.09 -17.87 -16.01
N ARG A 163 -9.21 -17.98 -17.35
CA ARG A 163 -8.17 -18.60 -18.17
C ARG A 163 -6.84 -17.85 -18.09
N LYS A 164 -6.87 -16.51 -18.22
CA LYS A 164 -5.66 -15.68 -18.09
C LYS A 164 -5.03 -15.83 -16.71
N LEU A 165 -5.85 -15.82 -15.67
CA LEU A 165 -5.37 -15.95 -14.29
C LEU A 165 -4.72 -17.33 -14.04
N ARG A 166 -5.30 -18.41 -14.60
CA ARG A 166 -4.69 -19.75 -14.53
C ARG A 166 -3.30 -19.79 -15.13
N LEU A 167 -3.09 -19.14 -16.28
CA LEU A 167 -1.77 -19.09 -16.93
C LEU A 167 -0.72 -18.39 -16.04
N ILE A 168 -1.09 -17.31 -15.35
CA ILE A 168 -0.20 -16.65 -14.40
C ILE A 168 0.09 -17.59 -13.21
N LEU A 169 -0.93 -18.22 -12.66
CA LEU A 169 -0.79 -19.09 -11.48
C LEU A 169 0.02 -20.36 -11.73
N GLU A 170 0.13 -20.83 -12.97
CA GLU A 170 1.01 -21.95 -13.34
C GLU A 170 2.48 -21.65 -13.02
N THR A 171 2.89 -20.38 -13.10
CA THR A 171 4.25 -19.94 -12.75
C THR A 171 4.47 -19.86 -11.24
N VAL A 172 3.41 -19.56 -10.46
CA VAL A 172 3.46 -19.49 -9.00
C VAL A 172 3.68 -20.87 -8.37
N GLY A 173 3.15 -21.92 -8.98
CA GLY A 173 3.36 -23.26 -8.47
C GLY A 173 2.09 -24.03 -8.20
N GLU A 174 1.96 -24.59 -7.00
CA GLU A 174 0.79 -25.38 -6.62
C GLU A 174 -0.39 -24.50 -6.22
N VAL A 175 -0.68 -23.47 -7.03
CA VAL A 175 -1.86 -22.60 -6.86
C VAL A 175 -2.80 -22.81 -8.02
N ARG A 176 -3.99 -23.32 -7.75
CA ARG A 176 -4.96 -23.70 -8.78
C ARG A 176 -6.32 -23.05 -8.54
N ILE A 177 -6.96 -22.61 -9.61
CA ILE A 177 -8.36 -22.20 -9.57
C ILE A 177 -9.22 -23.43 -9.89
N VAL A 178 -9.97 -23.88 -8.91
CA VAL A 178 -10.86 -25.04 -8.99
C VAL A 178 -12.31 -24.57 -9.07
N ASN A 179 -13.12 -25.27 -9.88
CA ASN A 179 -14.57 -25.14 -9.86
C ASN A 179 -15.18 -26.49 -9.49
N LYS A 180 -15.97 -26.51 -8.43
CA LYS A 180 -16.69 -27.69 -7.98
C LYS A 180 -18.11 -27.29 -7.56
N ASN A 181 -19.10 -27.90 -8.16
CA ASN A 181 -20.52 -27.63 -7.89
C ASN A 181 -20.86 -26.11 -8.00
N ASP A 182 -20.36 -25.46 -9.05
CA ASP A 182 -20.48 -24.02 -9.32
C ASP A 182 -19.79 -23.10 -8.31
N TYR A 183 -19.01 -23.63 -7.39
CA TYR A 183 -18.16 -22.85 -6.49
C TYR A 183 -16.73 -22.78 -7.02
N TRP A 184 -16.22 -21.56 -7.10
CA TRP A 184 -14.85 -21.23 -7.51
C TRP A 184 -14.01 -20.94 -6.27
N TYR A 185 -12.90 -21.62 -6.14
CA TYR A 185 -11.96 -21.41 -5.03
C TYR A 185 -10.51 -21.56 -5.49
N ILE A 186 -9.60 -21.00 -4.69
CA ILE A 186 -8.17 -21.19 -4.85
C ILE A 186 -7.75 -22.37 -3.98
N ASP A 187 -7.14 -23.36 -4.64
CA ASP A 187 -6.45 -24.47 -3.99
C ASP A 187 -4.96 -24.15 -3.95
N MET A 188 -4.41 -24.02 -2.75
CA MET A 188 -2.99 -23.73 -2.52
C MET A 188 -2.31 -24.98 -2.00
N GLY A 189 -1.27 -25.43 -2.70
CA GLY A 189 -0.42 -26.51 -2.23
C GLY A 189 0.42 -26.12 -1.01
N LYS A 190 0.96 -27.11 -0.34
CA LYS A 190 1.73 -26.95 0.91
C LYS A 190 3.01 -26.12 0.74
N ASP A 191 3.55 -26.07 -0.47
CA ASP A 191 4.80 -25.37 -0.77
C ASP A 191 4.59 -23.89 -1.15
N THR A 192 3.34 -23.40 -1.14
CA THR A 192 3.04 -21.99 -1.41
C THR A 192 2.81 -21.25 -0.10
N LEU A 193 3.65 -20.25 0.16
CA LEU A 193 3.52 -19.38 1.32
C LEU A 193 2.43 -18.33 1.03
N CYS A 194 1.47 -18.17 1.95
CA CYS A 194 0.55 -17.03 1.95
C CYS A 194 0.47 -16.46 3.36
N ASP A 195 0.98 -15.24 3.54
CA ASP A 195 1.08 -14.56 4.84
C ASP A 195 -0.30 -14.40 5.52
N TYR A 196 -1.29 -13.89 4.81
CA TYR A 196 -2.65 -13.75 5.33
C TYR A 196 -3.27 -15.12 5.73
N HIS A 197 -3.06 -16.17 4.93
CA HIS A 197 -3.56 -17.50 5.26
C HIS A 197 -2.91 -18.04 6.54
N GLN A 198 -1.60 -17.84 6.71
CA GLN A 198 -0.90 -18.23 7.93
C GLN A 198 -1.43 -17.49 9.16
N VAL A 199 -1.68 -16.18 9.06
CA VAL A 199 -2.31 -15.42 10.15
C VAL A 199 -3.70 -15.97 10.48
N CYS A 200 -4.55 -16.23 9.47
CA CYS A 200 -5.87 -16.82 9.70
C CYS A 200 -5.81 -18.18 10.37
N GLN A 201 -4.84 -19.03 10.02
CA GLN A 201 -4.62 -20.32 10.68
C GLN A 201 -4.24 -20.17 12.16
N ILE A 202 -3.38 -19.19 12.46
CA ILE A 202 -2.98 -18.91 13.86
C ILE A 202 -4.17 -18.35 14.64
N LEU A 203 -4.92 -17.38 14.10
CA LEU A 203 -6.13 -16.83 14.73
C LEU A 203 -7.13 -17.93 15.08
N ASN A 204 -7.43 -18.81 14.15
CA ASN A 204 -8.32 -19.95 14.37
C ASN A 204 -7.77 -20.91 15.44
N ALA A 205 -6.45 -21.15 15.47
CA ALA A 205 -5.84 -22.01 16.48
C ALA A 205 -5.94 -21.42 17.90
N PHE A 206 -5.82 -20.11 18.05
CA PHE A 206 -6.01 -19.42 19.31
C PHE A 206 -7.47 -19.51 19.81
N GLU A 207 -8.43 -19.33 18.92
CA GLU A 207 -9.85 -19.40 19.22
C GLU A 207 -10.26 -20.79 19.74
N PHE A 208 -9.77 -21.86 19.09
CA PHE A 208 -10.21 -23.23 19.39
C PHE A 208 -9.43 -23.92 20.52
N TYR A 209 -8.14 -23.61 20.68
CA TYR A 209 -7.27 -24.43 21.54
C TYR A 209 -6.80 -23.75 22.81
N ASN A 210 -7.02 -22.43 22.97
CA ASN A 210 -6.58 -21.65 24.14
C ASN A 210 -5.12 -21.93 24.59
N SER A 211 -4.36 -22.70 23.81
CA SER A 211 -3.00 -23.14 24.08
C SER A 211 -2.06 -22.49 23.08
N SER A 212 -1.48 -21.37 23.49
CA SER A 212 -0.44 -20.74 22.70
C SER A 212 0.90 -20.91 23.41
N ASN A 213 1.81 -21.62 22.78
CA ASN A 213 3.20 -21.57 23.21
C ASN A 213 3.84 -20.23 22.80
N LYS A 214 4.89 -19.83 23.47
CA LYS A 214 5.60 -18.57 23.20
C LYS A 214 6.07 -18.46 21.75
N GLU A 215 6.44 -19.58 21.13
CA GLU A 215 6.90 -19.64 19.74
C GLU A 215 5.77 -19.23 18.74
N MET A 216 4.56 -19.74 18.97
CA MET A 216 3.40 -19.36 18.15
C MET A 216 3.05 -17.88 18.29
N ILE A 217 3.16 -17.33 19.50
CA ILE A 217 2.97 -15.88 19.77
C ILE A 217 4.01 -15.06 19.00
N VAL A 218 5.28 -15.41 19.10
CA VAL A 218 6.36 -14.69 18.37
C VAL A 218 6.15 -14.77 16.88
N ASN A 219 5.81 -15.93 16.34
CA ASN A 219 5.51 -16.09 14.91
C ASN A 219 4.30 -15.23 14.47
N PHE A 220 3.24 -15.20 15.27
CA PHE A 220 2.09 -14.34 15.00
C PHE A 220 2.46 -12.85 14.97
N VAL A 221 3.21 -12.39 15.98
CA VAL A 221 3.68 -11.00 16.06
C VAL A 221 4.57 -10.64 14.85
N GLU A 222 5.43 -11.56 14.41
CA GLU A 222 6.27 -11.34 13.22
C GLU A 222 5.43 -11.24 11.95
N LEU A 223 4.46 -12.11 11.75
CA LEU A 223 3.55 -12.06 10.61
C LEU A 223 2.68 -10.79 10.62
N ALA A 224 2.07 -10.47 11.76
CA ALA A 224 1.24 -9.26 11.89
C ALA A 224 2.05 -7.97 11.69
N SER A 225 3.35 -7.96 12.01
CA SER A 225 4.24 -6.83 11.78
C SER A 225 4.51 -6.51 10.30
N LEU A 226 4.16 -7.43 9.37
CA LEU A 226 4.28 -7.20 7.94
C LEU A 226 3.33 -6.11 7.43
N GLY A 227 2.23 -5.85 8.14
CA GLY A 227 1.35 -4.72 7.85
C GLY A 227 -0.13 -5.05 7.83
N VAL A 228 -0.93 -4.04 7.54
CA VAL A 228 -2.37 -4.19 7.36
C VAL A 228 -2.69 -4.93 6.05
N LEU A 229 -3.84 -5.57 6.00
CA LEU A 229 -4.29 -6.32 4.82
C LEU A 229 -4.55 -5.38 3.64
N LEU A 230 -3.86 -5.59 2.51
CA LEU A 230 -4.11 -4.93 1.22
C LEU A 230 -4.30 -3.39 1.30
N PRO A 231 -3.36 -2.61 1.88
CA PRO A 231 -3.56 -1.16 2.12
C PRO A 231 -3.86 -0.38 0.83
N ASN A 232 -3.37 -0.85 -0.31
CA ASN A 232 -3.48 -0.18 -1.61
C ASN A 232 -4.62 -0.74 -2.50
N VAL A 233 -5.58 -1.44 -1.91
CA VAL A 233 -6.78 -1.95 -2.61
C VAL A 233 -8.00 -1.33 -1.96
N SER A 234 -8.74 -0.51 -2.70
CA SER A 234 -9.96 0.16 -2.22
C SER A 234 -11.13 -0.32 -3.06
N THR A 235 -11.84 -1.32 -2.55
CA THR A 235 -13.09 -1.82 -3.10
C THR A 235 -13.98 -2.25 -1.94
N GLU A 236 -15.28 -1.97 -2.03
CA GLU A 236 -16.25 -2.19 -0.94
C GLU A 236 -16.15 -3.61 -0.34
N TRP A 237 -16.05 -4.64 -1.18
CA TRP A 237 -15.97 -6.02 -0.72
C TRP A 237 -14.64 -6.37 -0.01
N VAL A 238 -13.53 -5.65 -0.26
CA VAL A 238 -12.25 -5.86 0.44
C VAL A 238 -12.29 -5.25 1.83
N ASP A 239 -13.03 -4.17 2.03
CA ASP A 239 -13.02 -3.42 3.28
C ASP A 239 -13.62 -4.26 4.43
N GLU A 240 -14.56 -5.17 4.15
CA GLU A 240 -15.03 -6.15 5.13
C GLU A 240 -13.89 -7.04 5.64
N TYR A 241 -13.06 -7.59 4.73
CA TYR A 241 -11.90 -8.43 5.11
C TYR A 241 -10.84 -7.64 5.88
N LYS A 242 -10.58 -6.39 5.50
CA LYS A 242 -9.62 -5.52 6.21
C LYS A 242 -10.08 -5.23 7.64
N SER A 243 -11.35 -4.87 7.81
CA SER A 243 -11.91 -4.56 9.11
C SER A 243 -11.89 -5.78 10.03
N GLU A 244 -12.30 -6.94 9.52
CA GLU A 244 -12.25 -8.21 10.25
C GLU A 244 -10.82 -8.60 10.63
N TYR A 245 -9.88 -8.49 9.68
CA TYR A 245 -8.46 -8.76 9.94
C TYR A 245 -7.90 -7.85 11.03
N SER A 246 -8.12 -6.53 10.92
CA SER A 246 -7.64 -5.55 11.90
C SER A 246 -8.22 -5.80 13.29
N HIS A 247 -9.53 -6.05 13.36
CA HIS A 247 -10.20 -6.35 14.64
C HIS A 247 -9.60 -7.60 15.30
N ASN A 248 -9.51 -8.71 14.57
CA ASN A 248 -9.01 -9.96 15.12
C ASN A 248 -7.53 -9.88 15.55
N VAL A 249 -6.71 -9.12 14.79
CA VAL A 249 -5.30 -8.91 15.15
C VAL A 249 -5.19 -8.07 16.43
N ILE A 250 -5.94 -6.97 16.54
CA ILE A 250 -5.94 -6.12 17.73
C ILE A 250 -6.41 -6.92 18.96
N GLU A 251 -7.54 -7.60 18.87
CA GLU A 251 -8.11 -8.38 19.95
C GLU A 251 -7.14 -9.44 20.48
N LEU A 252 -6.52 -10.21 19.55
CA LEU A 252 -5.56 -11.22 19.95
C LEU A 252 -4.31 -10.61 20.59
N LEU A 253 -3.75 -9.53 20.01
CA LEU A 253 -2.55 -8.88 20.54
C LEU A 253 -2.79 -8.27 21.93
N LEU A 254 -3.95 -7.65 22.17
CA LEU A 254 -4.34 -7.17 23.50
C LEU A 254 -4.44 -8.32 24.49
N SER A 255 -5.09 -9.42 24.11
CA SER A 255 -5.21 -10.62 24.97
C SER A 255 -3.85 -11.25 25.29
N ILE A 256 -2.90 -11.19 24.38
CA ILE A 256 -1.53 -11.68 24.57
C ILE A 256 -0.73 -10.75 25.49
N SER A 257 -0.91 -9.45 25.38
CA SER A 257 -0.12 -8.44 26.11
C SER A 257 -0.27 -8.54 27.63
N VAL A 258 -1.43 -8.99 28.11
CA VAL A 258 -1.74 -9.13 29.55
C VAL A 258 -1.24 -10.45 30.16
N ARG A 259 -0.69 -11.37 29.37
CA ARG A 259 -0.16 -12.64 29.87
C ARG A 259 1.13 -12.43 30.65
N GLU A 260 1.27 -13.07 31.81
CA GLU A 260 2.42 -12.89 32.69
C GLU A 260 3.78 -13.13 32.00
N GLU A 261 3.85 -14.12 31.10
CA GLU A 261 5.07 -14.46 30.37
C GLU A 261 5.50 -13.37 29.35
N ILE A 262 4.54 -12.63 28.82
CA ILE A 262 4.74 -11.58 27.83
C ILE A 262 4.88 -10.21 28.50
N GLY A 263 4.14 -9.96 29.58
CA GLY A 263 4.17 -8.69 30.32
C GLY A 263 5.54 -8.30 30.87
N LYS A 264 6.46 -9.25 30.98
CA LYS A 264 7.86 -9.02 31.38
C LYS A 264 8.81 -8.75 30.21
N ASP A 265 8.36 -8.96 28.95
CA ASP A 265 9.18 -8.77 27.74
C ASP A 265 8.88 -7.42 27.08
N ASN A 266 9.51 -6.35 27.57
CA ASN A 266 9.30 -5.00 27.06
C ASN A 266 9.55 -4.88 25.55
N LYS A 267 10.45 -5.68 24.96
CA LYS A 267 10.71 -5.63 23.52
C LYS A 267 9.55 -6.20 22.71
N LEU A 268 8.96 -7.29 23.20
CA LEU A 268 7.80 -7.90 22.57
C LEU A 268 6.56 -7.02 22.75
N LEU A 269 6.37 -6.44 23.95
CA LEU A 269 5.30 -5.48 24.19
C LEU A 269 5.37 -4.25 23.29
N LEU A 270 6.56 -3.72 23.02
CA LEU A 270 6.74 -2.62 22.08
C LEU A 270 6.31 -3.01 20.66
N LYS A 271 6.69 -4.21 20.18
CA LYS A 271 6.26 -4.70 18.88
C LYS A 271 4.73 -4.87 18.81
N ILE A 272 4.15 -5.44 19.85
CA ILE A 272 2.69 -5.64 19.97
C ILE A 272 1.97 -4.28 19.88
N ALA A 273 2.39 -3.31 20.68
CA ALA A 273 1.80 -1.97 20.69
C ALA A 273 1.97 -1.25 19.33
N ASP A 274 3.12 -1.38 18.69
CA ASP A 274 3.36 -0.82 17.36
C ASP A 274 2.45 -1.41 16.29
N ILE A 275 2.17 -2.71 16.36
CA ILE A 275 1.25 -3.38 15.44
C ILE A 275 -0.19 -2.91 15.69
N ILE A 276 -0.63 -2.84 16.93
CA ILE A 276 -1.99 -2.37 17.25
C ILE A 276 -2.18 -0.94 16.74
N LEU A 277 -1.22 -0.03 17.04
CA LEU A 277 -1.27 1.36 16.56
C LEU A 277 -1.16 1.52 15.04
N MET A 278 -0.64 0.52 14.33
CA MET A 278 -0.66 0.49 12.87
C MET A 278 -2.06 0.16 12.33
N HIS A 279 -2.85 -0.63 13.05
CA HIS A 279 -4.23 -0.98 12.70
C HIS A 279 -5.24 0.08 13.17
N ASP A 280 -5.06 0.57 14.40
CA ASP A 280 -5.82 1.65 15.00
C ASP A 280 -4.88 2.61 15.74
N CYS A 281 -4.60 3.75 15.14
CA CYS A 281 -3.71 4.76 15.72
C CYS A 281 -4.31 5.51 16.90
N THR A 282 -5.59 5.26 17.23
CA THR A 282 -6.32 5.85 18.37
C THR A 282 -6.51 4.87 19.53
N ASP A 283 -6.00 3.64 19.42
CA ASP A 283 -6.12 2.63 20.46
C ASP A 283 -5.42 3.05 21.75
N GLU A 284 -6.20 3.15 22.85
CA GLU A 284 -5.74 3.64 24.14
C GLU A 284 -4.89 2.61 24.89
N ASP A 285 -5.23 1.34 24.79
CA ASP A 285 -4.46 0.28 25.44
C ASP A 285 -3.09 0.13 24.83
N ALA A 286 -3.00 0.22 23.50
CA ALA A 286 -1.73 0.14 22.80
C ALA A 286 -0.77 1.26 23.17
N ILE A 287 -1.24 2.51 23.28
CA ILE A 287 -0.36 3.60 23.70
C ILE A 287 0.07 3.45 25.17
N ARG A 288 -0.79 2.97 26.04
CA ARG A 288 -0.45 2.66 27.45
C ARG A 288 0.65 1.60 27.51
N ILE A 289 0.48 0.47 26.79
CA ILE A 289 1.49 -0.59 26.70
C ILE A 289 2.82 -0.02 26.17
N LYS A 290 2.78 0.76 25.11
CA LYS A 290 3.98 1.33 24.48
C LYS A 290 4.74 2.26 25.41
N CYS A 291 4.04 3.21 26.05
CA CYS A 291 4.65 4.19 26.94
C CYS A 291 5.24 3.50 28.18
N ARG A 292 4.56 2.52 28.78
CA ARG A 292 5.07 1.75 29.90
C ARG A 292 6.30 0.94 29.54
N ALA A 293 6.28 0.22 28.43
CA ALA A 293 7.42 -0.59 27.98
C ALA A 293 8.66 0.29 27.71
N LEU A 294 8.49 1.48 27.10
CA LEU A 294 9.57 2.44 26.91
C LEU A 294 10.09 3.00 28.25
N PHE A 295 9.18 3.36 29.16
CA PHE A 295 9.55 3.90 30.46
C PHE A 295 10.35 2.90 31.30
N LEU A 296 9.87 1.63 31.38
CA LEU A 296 10.54 0.54 32.08
C LEU A 296 11.89 0.16 31.42
N SER A 297 12.03 0.37 30.13
CA SER A 297 13.30 0.21 29.41
C SER A 297 14.27 1.41 29.60
N GLY A 298 13.92 2.38 30.45
CA GLY A 298 14.74 3.57 30.72
C GLY A 298 14.62 4.68 29.68
N GLN A 299 13.81 4.51 28.63
CA GLN A 299 13.64 5.46 27.52
C GLN A 299 12.52 6.49 27.83
N LYS A 300 12.59 7.14 28.99
CA LYS A 300 11.54 8.04 29.50
C LYS A 300 11.19 9.20 28.56
N GLY A 301 12.21 9.80 27.92
CA GLY A 301 11.99 10.89 26.96
C GLY A 301 11.22 10.44 25.74
N LEU A 302 11.53 9.25 25.21
CA LEU A 302 10.82 8.67 24.07
C LEU A 302 9.38 8.28 24.41
N ALA A 303 9.15 7.74 25.62
CA ALA A 303 7.81 7.45 26.11
C ALA A 303 6.92 8.70 26.13
N LYS A 304 7.43 9.82 26.68
CA LYS A 304 6.70 11.09 26.68
C LYS A 304 6.44 11.61 25.26
N GLN A 305 7.43 11.56 24.39
CA GLN A 305 7.28 11.98 22.98
C GLN A 305 6.24 11.14 22.22
N CYS A 306 6.20 9.81 22.44
CA CYS A 306 5.19 8.94 21.86
C CYS A 306 3.78 9.30 22.32
N PHE A 307 3.62 9.59 23.63
CA PHE A 307 2.34 10.00 24.19
C PHE A 307 1.87 11.34 23.62
N ASP A 308 2.75 12.34 23.57
CA ASP A 308 2.40 13.66 23.06
C ASP A 308 1.99 13.60 21.57
N LYS A 309 2.69 12.78 20.78
CA LYS A 309 2.31 12.51 19.38
C LYS A 309 0.93 11.84 19.28
N TYR A 310 0.68 10.82 20.10
CA TYR A 310 -0.61 10.15 20.16
C TYR A 310 -1.74 11.12 20.47
N CYS A 311 -1.59 11.99 21.49
CA CYS A 311 -2.59 12.99 21.83
C CYS A 311 -2.87 13.97 20.68
N ALA A 312 -1.83 14.37 19.94
CA ALA A 312 -1.99 15.22 18.76
C ALA A 312 -2.77 14.52 17.62
N ASP A 313 -2.45 13.26 17.34
CA ASP A 313 -3.13 12.46 16.32
C ASP A 313 -4.59 12.14 16.74
N TYR A 314 -4.81 11.80 18.00
CA TYR A 314 -6.13 11.54 18.58
C TYR A 314 -7.05 12.77 18.46
N ASN A 315 -6.54 13.94 18.86
CA ASN A 315 -7.29 15.20 18.74
C ASN A 315 -7.61 15.53 17.28
N ARG A 316 -6.66 15.35 16.38
CA ARG A 316 -6.86 15.62 14.95
C ARG A 316 -7.94 14.73 14.33
N LEU A 317 -8.05 13.46 14.74
CA LEU A 317 -8.97 12.48 14.16
C LEU A 317 -10.35 12.51 14.81
N LEU A 318 -10.41 12.65 16.14
CA LEU A 318 -11.66 12.53 16.92
C LEU A 318 -12.18 13.88 17.41
N ASN A 319 -11.45 15.00 17.19
CA ASN A 319 -11.76 16.35 17.70
C ASN A 319 -11.94 16.41 19.23
N THR A 320 -11.30 15.51 19.96
CA THR A 320 -11.31 15.45 21.43
C THR A 320 -9.94 14.98 21.93
N SER A 321 -9.64 15.17 23.22
CA SER A 321 -8.42 14.67 23.84
C SER A 321 -8.70 13.36 24.55
N PRO A 322 -7.68 12.47 24.70
CA PRO A 322 -7.82 11.27 25.53
C PRO A 322 -8.21 11.64 26.96
N GLU A 323 -8.98 10.77 27.63
CA GLU A 323 -9.45 10.98 29.00
C GLU A 323 -8.38 10.74 30.07
N PHE A 324 -7.17 10.31 29.68
CA PHE A 324 -6.06 9.99 30.58
C PHE A 324 -4.82 10.84 30.25
N THR A 325 -3.99 11.03 31.27
CA THR A 325 -2.73 11.77 31.18
C THR A 325 -1.52 10.84 31.07
N TYR A 326 -0.34 11.40 30.72
CA TYR A 326 0.90 10.62 30.71
C TYR A 326 1.23 10.03 32.10
N ASP A 327 0.95 10.78 33.17
CA ASP A 327 1.24 10.34 34.54
C ASP A 327 0.33 9.18 34.94
N ASP A 328 -0.93 9.16 34.49
CA ASP A 328 -1.83 8.03 34.69
C ASP A 328 -1.26 6.77 34.05
N VAL A 329 -0.74 6.89 32.80
CA VAL A 329 -0.15 5.77 32.05
C VAL A 329 1.06 5.16 32.78
N ILE A 330 1.88 5.99 33.43
CA ILE A 330 3.13 5.53 34.07
C ILE A 330 2.91 5.08 35.52
N CYS A 331 1.91 5.64 36.21
CA CYS A 331 1.64 5.35 37.66
C CYS A 331 0.72 4.16 37.88
N GLU A 332 -0.05 3.71 36.87
CA GLU A 332 -0.84 2.46 36.98
C GLU A 332 0.11 1.26 37.08
N SER A 333 0.31 0.72 38.24
CA SER A 333 1.12 -0.49 38.56
C SER A 333 0.28 -1.76 38.51
#